data_17fac040381eacd46d6a441dc7a46540
#
_entry.id   17fac040381eacd46d6a441dc7a46540
#
_cell.length_a   1.000
_cell.length_b   1.000
_cell.length_c   1.000
_cell.angle_alpha   90.00
_cell.angle_beta   90.00
_cell.angle_gamma   90.00
#
_symmetry.space_group_name_H-M   'P 1'
#
loop_
_entity.id
_entity.type
_entity.pdbx_description
1 polymer ?
#
loop_
_entity_poly.entity_id
_entity_poly.type
_entity_poly.pdbx_seq_one_letter_code
_entity_poly.pdbx_strand_id
1 'polypeptide(L)'
;MPLIHHKSLHHQRGISLFVVIVLVMLSMLLALWSARTSLFNEMIVGNDADYQRALEAAQALIQDAEFDIRNEQSDGTPCIPSGQACRPPGATVWIPAELKDLGEITANLDASPGLGGSTNKCINGLCLKFTGKQDFWNEKTVLTAMMEQNVGARYGQFTNAKAGNYSNPVPKYNNPASDKDKGGWYWIEILPYVPDETTKDLVTNGM
;
A
#
# COMPACT_ATOMS: atom_id res chain seq x y z
N MET A 1 -76.16 43.73 -44.15
CA MET A 1 -75.89 43.57 -42.74
C MET A 1 -75.11 42.25 -42.56
N PRO A 2 -73.77 42.23 -42.23
CA PRO A 2 -73.10 41.01 -41.98
C PRO A 2 -73.18 40.71 -40.48
N LEU A 3 -73.56 39.48 -40.13
CA LEU A 3 -73.60 38.95 -38.79
C LEU A 3 -72.16 38.62 -38.35
N ILE A 4 -71.66 39.35 -37.34
CA ILE A 4 -70.38 39.10 -36.72
C ILE A 4 -70.52 37.88 -35.76
N HIS A 5 -69.91 36.78 -36.13
CA HIS A 5 -69.85 35.58 -35.29
C HIS A 5 -68.76 35.79 -34.20
N HIS A 6 -69.18 36.04 -32.98
CA HIS A 6 -68.31 36.04 -31.81
C HIS A 6 -67.86 34.59 -31.46
N LYS A 7 -66.65 34.31 -31.80
CA LYS A 7 -65.98 33.05 -31.39
C LYS A 7 -65.70 33.15 -29.92
N SER A 8 -66.35 32.38 -29.07
CA SER A 8 -66.15 32.28 -27.64
C SER A 8 -64.80 31.63 -27.38
N LEU A 9 -63.91 32.41 -26.84
CA LEU A 9 -62.60 31.92 -26.34
C LEU A 9 -62.85 31.14 -25.06
N HIS A 10 -62.86 29.81 -25.15
CA HIS A 10 -62.85 28.96 -23.97
C HIS A 10 -61.54 29.20 -23.13
N HIS A 11 -61.69 29.72 -21.94
CA HIS A 11 -60.67 29.92 -20.99
C HIS A 11 -60.21 28.53 -20.44
N GLN A 12 -59.17 27.95 -21.01
CA GLN A 12 -58.50 26.75 -20.48
C GLN A 12 -57.56 27.17 -19.31
N ARG A 13 -58.12 27.56 -18.16
CA ARG A 13 -57.35 28.08 -17.02
C ARG A 13 -56.88 26.97 -16.02
N GLY A 14 -57.38 25.72 -16.12
CA GLY A 14 -57.07 24.66 -15.14
C GLY A 14 -55.87 23.77 -15.48
N ILE A 15 -55.61 23.52 -16.76
CA ILE A 15 -54.61 22.55 -17.23
C ILE A 15 -53.18 23.13 -17.16
N SER A 16 -53.03 24.41 -17.38
CA SER A 16 -51.74 25.11 -17.38
C SER A 16 -51.01 25.02 -16.04
N LEU A 17 -51.74 25.21 -14.94
CA LEU A 17 -51.13 25.12 -13.58
C LEU A 17 -50.65 23.69 -13.28
N PHE A 18 -51.44 22.69 -13.64
CA PHE A 18 -51.08 21.29 -13.43
C PHE A 18 -49.82 20.89 -14.21
N VAL A 19 -49.74 21.30 -15.50
CA VAL A 19 -48.53 21.05 -16.32
C VAL A 19 -47.28 21.69 -15.73
N VAL A 20 -47.38 22.93 -15.25
CA VAL A 20 -46.26 23.62 -14.61
C VAL A 20 -45.78 22.90 -13.34
N ILE A 21 -46.71 22.46 -12.48
CA ILE A 21 -46.38 21.72 -11.27
C ILE A 21 -45.68 20.39 -11.61
N VAL A 22 -46.17 19.63 -12.57
CA VAL A 22 -45.55 18.37 -13.01
C VAL A 22 -44.15 18.62 -13.57
N LEU A 23 -43.99 19.68 -14.37
CA LEU A 23 -42.70 20.02 -14.97
C LEU A 23 -41.66 20.45 -13.92
N VAL A 24 -42.08 21.21 -12.89
CA VAL A 24 -41.23 21.57 -11.76
C VAL A 24 -40.84 20.32 -10.93
N MET A 25 -41.79 19.43 -10.65
CA MET A 25 -41.50 18.20 -9.94
C MET A 25 -40.50 17.30 -10.71
N LEU A 26 -40.70 17.14 -12.02
CA LEU A 26 -39.75 16.38 -12.86
C LEU A 26 -38.37 17.00 -12.90
N SER A 27 -38.28 18.32 -13.02
CA SER A 27 -36.99 19.02 -13.00
C SER A 27 -36.28 18.89 -11.65
N MET A 28 -37.00 18.93 -10.53
CA MET A 28 -36.44 18.68 -9.20
C MET A 28 -35.92 17.24 -9.04
N LEU A 29 -36.67 16.24 -9.54
CA LEU A 29 -36.24 14.85 -9.54
C LEU A 29 -34.98 14.65 -10.37
N LEU A 30 -34.89 15.23 -11.55
CA LEU A 30 -33.72 15.17 -12.40
C LEU A 30 -32.50 15.84 -11.74
N ALA A 31 -32.71 17.00 -11.10
CA ALA A 31 -31.64 17.69 -10.35
C ALA A 31 -31.13 16.84 -9.18
N LEU A 32 -32.01 16.22 -8.40
CA LEU A 32 -31.63 15.34 -7.30
C LEU A 32 -30.87 14.08 -7.79
N TRP A 33 -31.30 13.51 -8.90
CA TRP A 33 -30.61 12.36 -9.51
C TRP A 33 -29.22 12.73 -10.00
N SER A 34 -29.11 13.87 -10.68
CA SER A 34 -27.83 14.39 -11.14
C SER A 34 -26.86 14.67 -9.99
N ALA A 35 -27.32 15.27 -8.90
CA ALA A 35 -26.51 15.53 -7.72
C ALA A 35 -26.02 14.23 -7.06
N ARG A 36 -26.88 13.22 -6.92
CA ARG A 36 -26.47 11.90 -6.39
C ARG A 36 -25.44 11.23 -7.27
N THR A 37 -25.64 11.21 -8.57
CA THR A 37 -24.67 10.60 -9.51
C THR A 37 -23.32 11.29 -9.44
N SER A 38 -23.28 12.60 -9.30
CA SER A 38 -22.03 13.37 -9.12
C SER A 38 -21.27 12.98 -7.86
N LEU A 39 -21.96 12.85 -6.70
CA LEU A 39 -21.36 12.44 -5.44
C LEU A 39 -20.81 11.01 -5.51
N PHE A 40 -21.55 10.08 -6.13
CA PHE A 40 -21.05 8.72 -6.30
C PHE A 40 -19.81 8.65 -7.20
N ASN A 41 -19.78 9.41 -8.28
CA ASN A 41 -18.62 9.48 -9.17
C ASN A 41 -17.41 10.06 -8.45
N GLU A 42 -17.57 11.09 -7.63
CA GLU A 42 -16.50 11.67 -6.83
C GLU A 42 -15.93 10.67 -5.82
N MET A 43 -16.79 9.91 -5.13
CA MET A 43 -16.37 8.85 -4.21
C MET A 43 -15.60 7.74 -4.91
N ILE A 44 -16.06 7.31 -6.10
CA ILE A 44 -15.40 6.26 -6.89
C ILE A 44 -14.02 6.75 -7.35
N VAL A 45 -13.94 7.95 -7.91
CA VAL A 45 -12.67 8.54 -8.38
C VAL A 45 -11.70 8.76 -7.22
N GLY A 46 -12.19 9.22 -6.06
CA GLY A 46 -11.38 9.37 -4.85
C GLY A 46 -10.80 8.04 -4.37
N ASN A 47 -11.63 7.00 -4.30
CA ASN A 47 -11.17 5.67 -3.89
C ASN A 47 -10.18 5.05 -4.90
N ASP A 48 -10.40 5.25 -6.20
CA ASP A 48 -9.47 4.79 -7.24
C ASP A 48 -8.12 5.51 -7.15
N ALA A 49 -8.14 6.82 -6.91
CA ALA A 49 -6.91 7.60 -6.72
C ALA A 49 -6.12 7.15 -5.49
N ASP A 50 -6.79 6.86 -4.37
CA ASP A 50 -6.14 6.36 -3.16
C ASP A 50 -5.58 4.94 -3.36
N TYR A 51 -6.30 4.09 -4.09
CA TYR A 51 -5.82 2.76 -4.46
C TYR A 51 -4.56 2.85 -5.33
N GLN A 52 -4.54 3.71 -6.35
CA GLN A 52 -3.38 3.90 -7.22
C GLN A 52 -2.17 4.41 -6.43
N ARG A 53 -2.36 5.38 -5.53
CA ARG A 53 -1.29 5.86 -4.64
C ARG A 53 -0.74 4.76 -3.75
N ALA A 54 -1.60 3.93 -3.17
CA ALA A 54 -1.20 2.81 -2.34
C ALA A 54 -0.41 1.77 -3.14
N LEU A 55 -0.84 1.48 -4.38
CA LEU A 55 -0.14 0.57 -5.29
C LEU A 55 1.25 1.09 -5.66
N GLU A 56 1.36 2.36 -6.04
CA GLU A 56 2.64 2.99 -6.34
C GLU A 56 3.57 3.00 -5.12
N ALA A 57 3.04 3.27 -3.93
CA ALA A 57 3.80 3.20 -2.68
C ALA A 57 4.29 1.77 -2.39
N ALA A 58 3.45 0.76 -2.63
CA ALA A 58 3.84 -0.64 -2.47
C ALA A 58 4.95 -1.05 -3.47
N GLN A 59 4.87 -0.60 -4.71
CA GLN A 59 5.92 -0.82 -5.72
C GLN A 59 7.24 -0.16 -5.31
N ALA A 60 7.20 1.07 -4.81
CA ALA A 60 8.38 1.75 -4.30
C ALA A 60 9.02 1.02 -3.10
N LEU A 61 8.20 0.44 -2.21
CA LEU A 61 8.67 -0.39 -1.09
C LEU A 61 9.32 -1.69 -1.55
N ILE A 62 8.77 -2.36 -2.55
CA ILE A 62 9.36 -3.56 -3.14
C ILE A 62 10.72 -3.22 -3.74
N GLN A 63 10.81 -2.15 -4.50
CA GLN A 63 12.07 -1.69 -5.07
C GLN A 63 13.12 -1.34 -4.00
N ASP A 64 12.69 -0.68 -2.92
CA ASP A 64 13.55 -0.37 -1.77
C ASP A 64 14.09 -1.64 -1.11
N ALA A 65 13.23 -2.65 -0.91
CA ALA A 65 13.62 -3.96 -0.40
C ALA A 65 14.60 -4.69 -1.34
N GLU A 66 14.43 -4.58 -2.65
CA GLU A 66 15.35 -5.14 -3.63
C GLU A 66 16.74 -4.49 -3.57
N PHE A 67 16.83 -3.17 -3.40
CA PHE A 67 18.09 -2.48 -3.17
C PHE A 67 18.75 -2.93 -1.87
N ASP A 68 17.97 -3.06 -0.79
CA ASP A 68 18.46 -3.58 0.49
C ASP A 68 19.03 -5.01 0.34
N ILE A 69 18.33 -5.90 -0.38
CA ILE A 69 18.77 -7.27 -0.65
C ILE A 69 20.09 -7.29 -1.44
N ARG A 70 20.24 -6.40 -2.43
CA ARG A 70 21.48 -6.30 -3.23
C ARG A 70 22.59 -5.54 -2.52
N ASN A 71 22.35 -5.02 -1.32
CA ASN A 71 23.27 -4.17 -0.59
C ASN A 71 23.65 -2.92 -1.39
N GLU A 72 22.65 -2.28 -1.98
CA GLU A 72 22.75 -1.06 -2.78
C GLU A 72 21.95 0.07 -2.15
N GLN A 73 22.34 1.30 -2.45
CA GLN A 73 21.55 2.47 -2.14
C GLN A 73 20.45 2.69 -3.20
N SER A 74 19.50 3.55 -2.89
CA SER A 74 18.38 3.89 -3.79
C SER A 74 18.81 4.55 -5.11
N ASP A 75 20.06 5.01 -5.23
CA ASP A 75 20.66 5.53 -6.46
C ASP A 75 21.44 4.45 -7.25
N GLY A 76 21.41 3.20 -6.78
CA GLY A 76 22.11 2.07 -7.40
C GLY A 76 23.60 1.99 -7.06
N THR A 77 24.10 2.85 -6.16
CA THR A 77 25.49 2.74 -5.73
C THR A 77 25.64 1.66 -4.67
N PRO A 78 26.75 0.87 -4.71
CA PRO A 78 27.01 -0.13 -3.66
C PRO A 78 27.10 0.49 -2.28
N CYS A 79 26.58 -0.21 -1.28
CA CYS A 79 26.73 0.18 0.12
C CYS A 79 28.20 0.12 0.56
N ILE A 80 28.72 1.25 1.00
CA ILE A 80 30.07 1.33 1.60
C ILE A 80 29.92 1.37 3.12
N PRO A 81 30.74 0.59 3.88
CA PRO A 81 30.54 0.42 5.33
C PRO A 81 30.59 1.68 6.18
N SER A 82 31.00 2.83 5.67
CA SER A 82 31.18 4.05 6.45
C SER A 82 30.19 5.15 6.06
N GLY A 83 29.27 5.47 6.95
CA GLY A 83 28.47 6.70 6.90
C GLY A 83 27.20 6.67 6.06
N GLN A 84 26.79 5.52 5.55
CA GLN A 84 25.60 5.36 4.72
C GLN A 84 24.49 4.63 5.48
N ALA A 85 23.23 4.86 5.05
CA ALA A 85 22.07 4.16 5.56
C ALA A 85 22.00 2.74 4.97
N CYS A 86 23.00 1.91 5.27
CA CYS A 86 23.04 0.51 4.85
C CYS A 86 22.99 -0.38 6.07
N ARG A 87 22.77 -1.67 5.88
CA ARG A 87 22.89 -2.62 7.00
C ARG A 87 24.33 -2.63 7.49
N PRO A 88 24.58 -2.35 8.78
CA PRO A 88 25.95 -2.22 9.26
C PRO A 88 26.66 -3.58 9.21
N PRO A 89 27.95 -3.61 8.83
CA PRO A 89 28.79 -4.80 8.94
C PRO A 89 28.85 -5.26 10.40
N GLY A 90 28.66 -6.55 10.64
CA GLY A 90 28.65 -7.10 12.03
C GLY A 90 27.31 -6.87 12.75
N ALA A 91 26.25 -6.47 12.03
CA ALA A 91 24.89 -6.49 12.57
C ALA A 91 24.52 -7.93 13.00
N THR A 92 23.62 -8.04 13.98
CA THR A 92 23.10 -9.33 14.44
C THR A 92 22.40 -10.09 13.31
N VAL A 93 21.86 -9.36 12.33
CA VAL A 93 21.17 -9.91 11.16
C VAL A 93 21.54 -9.09 9.93
N TRP A 94 21.97 -9.77 8.87
CA TRP A 94 22.33 -9.21 7.56
C TRP A 94 21.70 -10.06 6.45
N ILE A 95 21.75 -9.56 5.21
CA ILE A 95 21.32 -10.36 4.05
C ILE A 95 22.41 -11.38 3.73
N PRO A 96 22.12 -12.70 3.77
CA PRO A 96 23.13 -13.72 3.51
C PRO A 96 23.53 -13.71 2.03
N ALA A 97 24.82 -13.57 1.78
CA ALA A 97 25.39 -13.70 0.45
C ALA A 97 25.75 -15.16 0.12
N GLU A 98 26.04 -15.96 1.13
CA GLU A 98 26.45 -17.34 0.98
C GLU A 98 25.61 -18.27 1.88
N LEU A 99 25.43 -19.50 1.41
CA LEU A 99 24.62 -20.51 2.14
C LEU A 99 25.16 -20.81 3.56
N LYS A 100 26.48 -20.67 3.76
CA LYS A 100 27.08 -20.86 5.09
C LYS A 100 26.60 -19.86 6.14
N ASP A 101 26.27 -18.62 5.70
CA ASP A 101 25.84 -17.53 6.57
C ASP A 101 24.38 -17.71 7.03
N LEU A 102 23.61 -18.49 6.28
CA LEU A 102 22.19 -18.72 6.54
C LEU A 102 21.95 -19.35 7.93
N GLY A 103 22.83 -20.28 8.35
CA GLY A 103 22.69 -20.94 9.65
C GLY A 103 22.81 -19.97 10.82
N GLU A 104 23.76 -19.04 10.78
CA GLU A 104 23.96 -18.03 11.82
C GLU A 104 22.80 -17.02 11.85
N ILE A 105 22.36 -16.53 10.68
CA ILE A 105 21.28 -15.57 10.58
C ILE A 105 19.96 -16.17 11.07
N THR A 106 19.67 -17.41 10.67
CA THR A 106 18.45 -18.10 11.12
C THR A 106 18.46 -18.35 12.62
N ALA A 107 19.64 -18.70 13.21
CA ALA A 107 19.78 -18.84 14.65
C ALA A 107 19.57 -17.51 15.40
N ASN A 108 20.10 -16.41 14.88
CA ASN A 108 19.90 -15.08 15.44
C ASN A 108 18.43 -14.61 15.37
N LEU A 109 17.76 -14.88 14.27
CA LEU A 109 16.34 -14.60 14.11
C LEU A 109 15.49 -15.47 15.03
N ASP A 110 15.85 -16.75 15.20
CA ASP A 110 15.17 -17.68 16.09
C ASP A 110 15.29 -17.30 17.57
N ALA A 111 16.46 -16.79 17.95
CA ALA A 111 16.73 -16.29 19.31
C ALA A 111 16.05 -14.95 19.60
N SER A 112 15.55 -14.25 18.59
CA SER A 112 14.85 -12.97 18.78
C SER A 112 13.58 -13.17 19.60
N PRO A 113 13.43 -12.48 20.73
CA PRO A 113 12.19 -12.51 21.48
C PRO A 113 11.10 -11.90 20.59
N GLY A 114 10.16 -12.73 20.12
CA GLY A 114 8.99 -12.24 19.41
C GLY A 114 8.32 -11.11 20.19
N LEU A 115 8.25 -9.91 19.65
CA LEU A 115 7.63 -8.77 20.31
C LEU A 115 6.12 -9.00 20.43
N GLY A 116 5.60 -8.79 21.64
CA GLY A 116 4.17 -8.86 21.90
C GLY A 116 3.55 -10.26 21.98
N GLY A 117 4.34 -11.31 22.30
CA GLY A 117 3.83 -12.69 22.36
C GLY A 117 3.53 -13.29 20.99
N SER A 118 3.97 -12.64 19.94
CA SER A 118 3.89 -13.07 18.56
C SER A 118 5.05 -14.01 18.22
N THR A 119 4.77 -15.04 17.44
CA THR A 119 5.76 -15.97 16.87
C THR A 119 6.59 -15.32 15.75
N ASN A 120 6.60 -14.00 15.67
CA ASN A 120 7.26 -13.23 14.62
C ASN A 120 8.75 -13.08 14.94
N LYS A 121 9.55 -13.88 14.30
CA LYS A 121 11.00 -13.85 14.43
C LYS A 121 11.59 -12.94 13.38
N CYS A 122 11.46 -11.63 13.62
CA CYS A 122 11.90 -10.57 12.71
C CYS A 122 12.88 -9.64 13.43
N ILE A 123 13.92 -9.24 12.73
CA ILE A 123 14.87 -8.20 13.17
C ILE A 123 15.13 -7.28 11.97
N ASN A 124 14.82 -5.99 12.13
CA ASN A 124 15.09 -4.98 11.11
C ASN A 124 14.55 -5.35 9.71
N GLY A 125 13.35 -5.89 9.64
CA GLY A 125 12.71 -6.29 8.39
C GLY A 125 13.16 -7.63 7.82
N LEU A 126 14.13 -8.32 8.42
CA LEU A 126 14.47 -9.70 8.06
C LEU A 126 13.75 -10.66 8.99
N CYS A 127 13.04 -11.62 8.42
CA CYS A 127 12.18 -12.54 9.14
C CYS A 127 12.48 -13.99 8.77
N LEU A 128 12.32 -14.88 9.74
CA LEU A 128 12.11 -16.29 9.43
C LEU A 128 10.71 -16.48 8.85
N LYS A 129 10.52 -17.61 8.16
CA LYS A 129 9.22 -17.98 7.64
C LYS A 129 8.16 -17.84 8.73
N PHE A 130 7.15 -17.08 8.44
CA PHE A 130 6.04 -16.85 9.36
C PHE A 130 5.25 -18.16 9.57
N THR A 131 5.10 -18.57 10.81
CA THR A 131 4.40 -19.83 11.16
C THR A 131 2.94 -19.63 11.57
N GLY A 132 2.51 -18.37 11.71
CA GLY A 132 1.14 -17.99 12.01
C GLY A 132 0.27 -17.85 10.76
N LYS A 133 -0.80 -17.07 10.89
CA LYS A 133 -1.63 -16.70 9.73
C LYS A 133 -0.79 -15.89 8.76
N GLN A 134 -0.74 -16.29 7.50
CA GLN A 134 0.10 -15.66 6.47
C GLN A 134 -0.22 -14.17 6.27
N ASP A 135 -1.46 -13.77 6.44
CA ASP A 135 -1.99 -12.43 6.24
C ASP A 135 -2.05 -11.64 7.57
N PHE A 136 -0.92 -11.52 8.24
CA PHE A 136 -0.79 -10.76 9.50
C PHE A 136 -1.24 -9.28 9.38
N TRP A 137 -1.26 -8.71 8.19
CA TRP A 137 -1.72 -7.36 7.92
C TRP A 137 -3.22 -7.16 8.13
N ASN A 138 -4.01 -8.24 8.13
CA ASN A 138 -5.44 -8.20 8.44
C ASN A 138 -5.74 -8.18 9.95
N GLU A 139 -4.73 -8.40 10.78
CA GLU A 139 -4.86 -8.42 12.24
C GLU A 139 -4.12 -7.23 12.86
N LYS A 140 -4.87 -6.22 13.27
CA LYS A 140 -4.34 -4.93 13.73
C LYS A 140 -3.28 -5.05 14.83
N THR A 141 -3.47 -5.96 15.78
CA THR A 141 -2.52 -6.19 16.89
C THR A 141 -1.20 -6.74 16.38
N VAL A 142 -1.24 -7.71 15.49
CA VAL A 142 -0.06 -8.33 14.88
C VAL A 142 0.64 -7.33 13.96
N LEU A 143 -0.10 -6.63 13.10
CA LEU A 143 0.46 -5.60 12.24
C LEU A 143 1.17 -4.51 13.06
N THR A 144 0.55 -4.04 14.16
CA THR A 144 1.17 -3.02 15.02
C THR A 144 2.48 -3.52 15.64
N ALA A 145 2.53 -4.78 16.04
CA ALA A 145 3.76 -5.40 16.55
C ALA A 145 4.83 -5.55 15.46
N MET A 146 4.42 -5.87 14.22
CA MET A 146 5.34 -5.93 13.07
C MET A 146 5.90 -4.56 12.67
N MET A 147 5.17 -3.48 12.94
CA MET A 147 5.60 -2.10 12.71
C MET A 147 6.40 -1.50 13.89
N GLU A 148 6.91 -2.31 14.79
CA GLU A 148 7.80 -1.83 15.85
C GLU A 148 9.20 -1.55 15.30
N GLN A 149 9.89 -0.58 15.95
CA GLN A 149 11.28 -0.29 15.67
C GLN A 149 12.13 -1.54 15.92
N ASN A 150 13.06 -1.85 15.02
CA ASN A 150 13.89 -3.06 15.00
C ASN A 150 13.16 -4.38 14.68
N VAL A 151 11.85 -4.36 14.38
CA VAL A 151 11.12 -5.53 13.88
C VAL A 151 10.95 -5.43 12.36
N GLY A 152 10.22 -4.44 11.87
CA GLY A 152 10.12 -4.14 10.45
C GLY A 152 11.23 -3.24 9.96
N ALA A 153 11.42 -3.19 8.65
CA ALA A 153 12.24 -2.19 7.99
C ALA A 153 11.37 -1.08 7.42
N ARG A 154 11.83 0.16 7.55
CA ARG A 154 11.14 1.31 6.97
C ARG A 154 11.71 1.69 5.61
N TYR A 155 10.86 2.23 4.76
CA TYR A 155 11.28 2.79 3.49
C TYR A 155 12.50 3.70 3.64
N GLY A 156 13.56 3.41 2.91
CA GLY A 156 14.81 4.15 2.92
C GLY A 156 15.71 3.94 4.15
N GLN A 157 15.33 3.07 5.07
CA GLN A 157 16.14 2.82 6.29
C GLN A 157 17.52 2.26 5.97
N PHE A 158 17.60 1.38 4.98
CA PHE A 158 18.85 0.71 4.59
C PHE A 158 19.33 1.06 3.18
N THR A 159 18.64 1.96 2.48
CA THR A 159 18.92 2.35 1.10
C THR A 159 19.06 3.85 0.92
N ASN A 160 18.82 4.63 1.99
CA ASN A 160 18.81 6.09 1.96
C ASN A 160 17.74 6.69 1.00
N ALA A 161 16.74 5.90 0.60
CA ALA A 161 15.62 6.42 -0.18
C ALA A 161 14.86 7.50 0.60
N LYS A 162 14.40 8.54 -0.08
CA LYS A 162 13.72 9.69 0.55
C LYS A 162 12.23 9.63 0.29
N ALA A 163 11.44 9.47 1.35
CA ALA A 163 9.98 9.56 1.30
C ALA A 163 9.48 11.01 1.21
N GLY A 164 8.26 11.21 0.71
CA GLY A 164 7.56 12.48 0.74
C GLY A 164 8.02 13.52 -0.27
N ASN A 165 8.64 13.11 -1.36
CA ASN A 165 8.91 13.95 -2.53
C ASN A 165 7.75 13.87 -3.53
N TYR A 166 7.62 14.84 -4.44
CA TYR A 166 6.60 14.83 -5.50
C TYR A 166 6.69 13.60 -6.42
N SER A 167 7.88 13.01 -6.55
CA SER A 167 8.13 11.81 -7.36
C SER A 167 8.07 10.51 -6.55
N ASN A 168 7.81 10.57 -5.24
CA ASN A 168 7.77 9.38 -4.40
C ASN A 168 6.40 9.27 -3.71
N PRO A 169 5.64 8.20 -3.99
CA PRO A 169 4.30 7.99 -3.44
C PRO A 169 4.29 7.64 -1.94
N VAL A 170 5.44 7.26 -1.36
CA VAL A 170 5.52 6.88 0.05
C VAL A 170 5.39 8.11 0.95
N PRO A 171 4.41 8.16 1.86
CA PRO A 171 4.20 9.29 2.75
C PRO A 171 5.42 9.57 3.64
N LYS A 172 5.74 10.84 3.85
CA LYS A 172 6.81 11.23 4.76
C LYS A 172 6.41 10.96 6.20
N TYR A 173 7.35 10.48 7.00
CA TYR A 173 7.26 10.43 8.45
C TYR A 173 8.38 11.28 9.08
N ASN A 174 8.13 11.84 10.24
CA ASN A 174 9.09 12.72 10.92
C ASN A 174 9.81 11.99 12.05
N ASN A 175 9.11 11.14 12.78
CA ASN A 175 9.68 10.41 13.91
C ASN A 175 9.45 8.90 13.72
N PRO A 176 10.52 8.09 13.60
CA PRO A 176 10.40 6.64 13.41
C PRO A 176 9.64 5.92 14.53
N ALA A 177 9.71 6.41 15.76
CA ALA A 177 9.10 5.75 16.91
C ALA A 177 7.61 6.09 17.09
N SER A 178 7.20 7.33 16.77
CA SER A 178 5.82 7.80 16.98
C SER A 178 4.94 7.73 15.73
N ASP A 179 5.53 7.86 14.54
CA ASP A 179 4.80 7.90 13.27
C ASP A 179 4.73 6.49 12.62
N LYS A 180 4.32 5.47 13.40
CA LYS A 180 4.26 4.08 12.92
C LYS A 180 3.28 3.89 11.78
N ASP A 181 2.20 4.64 11.78
CA ASP A 181 1.12 4.64 10.79
C ASP A 181 1.44 5.45 9.51
N LYS A 182 2.60 6.15 9.49
CA LYS A 182 3.07 6.93 8.34
C LYS A 182 4.27 6.29 7.68
N GLY A 183 4.54 6.66 6.43
CA GLY A 183 5.61 6.09 5.65
C GLY A 183 5.24 4.73 5.08
N GLY A 184 6.22 3.87 4.93
CA GLY A 184 6.05 2.51 4.44
C GLY A 184 6.92 1.54 5.22
N TRP A 185 6.46 0.32 5.34
CA TRP A 185 7.15 -0.77 5.99
C TRP A 185 7.30 -1.94 5.05
N TYR A 186 8.42 -2.69 5.15
CA TYR A 186 8.60 -3.93 4.42
C TYR A 186 9.23 -5.01 5.31
N TRP A 187 9.02 -6.24 4.92
CA TRP A 187 9.54 -7.43 5.58
C TRP A 187 10.03 -8.40 4.52
N ILE A 188 11.24 -8.90 4.70
CA ILE A 188 11.90 -9.86 3.82
C ILE A 188 11.90 -11.20 4.55
N GLU A 189 11.21 -12.17 4.01
CA GLU A 189 11.18 -13.51 4.57
C GLU A 189 12.34 -14.34 4.01
N ILE A 190 13.15 -14.91 4.89
CA ILE A 190 14.26 -15.77 4.52
C ILE A 190 13.77 -17.22 4.52
N LEU A 191 13.74 -17.82 3.35
CA LEU A 191 13.36 -19.21 3.16
C LEU A 191 14.60 -20.04 2.85
N PRO A 192 14.92 -21.09 3.66
CA PRO A 192 15.98 -22.03 3.29
C PRO A 192 15.55 -22.78 2.02
N TYR A 193 16.33 -22.65 0.98
CA TYR A 193 16.13 -23.45 -0.23
C TYR A 193 16.67 -24.86 0.04
N VAL A 194 15.80 -25.83 0.14
CA VAL A 194 16.16 -27.25 0.14
C VAL A 194 15.96 -27.74 -1.29
N PRO A 195 17.02 -28.00 -2.06
CA PRO A 195 16.86 -28.55 -3.40
C PRO A 195 16.22 -29.94 -3.26
N ASP A 196 14.99 -30.06 -3.71
CA ASP A 196 14.38 -31.38 -3.91
C ASP A 196 15.06 -32.05 -5.12
N GLU A 197 15.27 -33.36 -5.05
CA GLU A 197 15.89 -34.15 -6.13
C GLU A 197 15.16 -33.93 -7.48
N THR A 198 13.84 -33.65 -7.42
CA THR A 198 13.02 -33.38 -8.61
C THR A 198 13.21 -31.98 -9.21
N THR A 199 13.76 -31.01 -8.46
CA THR A 199 13.98 -29.64 -8.93
C THR A 199 15.42 -29.37 -9.37
N LYS A 200 16.35 -30.29 -9.12
CA LYS A 200 17.75 -30.17 -9.60
C LYS A 200 17.82 -29.99 -11.13
N ASP A 201 16.96 -30.68 -11.86
CA ASP A 201 16.96 -30.62 -13.34
C ASP A 201 16.46 -29.28 -13.90
N LEU A 202 15.64 -28.52 -13.14
CA LEU A 202 15.12 -27.23 -13.57
C LEU A 202 16.16 -26.09 -13.41
N VAL A 203 17.05 -26.21 -12.42
CA VAL A 203 18.08 -25.21 -12.15
C VAL A 203 19.32 -25.42 -13.02
N THR A 204 19.66 -26.68 -13.37
CA THR A 204 20.83 -27.01 -14.19
C THR A 204 20.62 -26.83 -15.69
N ASN A 205 19.38 -26.86 -16.17
CA ASN A 205 19.08 -26.71 -17.60
C ASN A 205 18.69 -25.27 -18.00
N GLY A 206 18.80 -24.29 -17.10
CA GLY A 206 18.48 -22.87 -17.33
C GLY A 206 19.67 -21.94 -17.48
N MET A 207 20.91 -22.47 -17.60
CA MET A 207 22.12 -21.71 -17.92
C MET A 207 22.65 -22.09 -19.29
#